data_b37b841706d8bbb99fed9ae159b3ef00
#
_entry.id   b37b841706d8bbb99fed9ae159b3ef00
#
_cell.length_a   1.000
_cell.length_b   1.000
_cell.length_c   1.000
_cell.angle_alpha   90.00
_cell.angle_beta   90.00
_cell.angle_gamma   90.00
#
_symmetry.space_group_name_H-M   'P 1'
#
loop_
_entity.id
_entity.type
_entity.pdbx_description
1 polymer ?
#
loop_
_entity_poly.entity_id
_entity_poly.type
_entity_poly.pdbx_seq_one_letter_code
_entity_poly.pdbx_strand_id
1 'polypeptide(L)'
;MTVKTSEIIIENISKDIFLTNWNKQNSDSIYEDFFNKFNLKVPFKFKGSSVNIVLKSKLVLEENNKGILIKLYSNITKSLAFSLAIAVLSSLISIIFYYNIIFLIFIPILLSFIFFATFYWNTLKKSEKYLNKIKENYI
;
A
#
# COMPACT_ATOMS: atom_id res chain seq x y z
N MET A 1 9.69 0.41 -6.52
CA MET A 1 8.58 -0.15 -7.32
C MET A 1 7.26 0.42 -6.82
N THR A 2 6.53 1.13 -7.67
CA THR A 2 5.25 1.75 -7.33
C THR A 2 4.14 0.99 -8.04
N VAL A 3 3.11 0.58 -7.31
CA VAL A 3 2.02 -0.26 -7.82
C VAL A 3 0.68 0.42 -7.53
N LYS A 4 -0.27 0.34 -8.47
CA LYS A 4 -1.66 0.74 -8.23
C LYS A 4 -2.26 -0.22 -7.20
N THR A 5 -2.68 0.32 -6.06
CA THR A 5 -3.22 -0.48 -4.95
C THR A 5 -4.73 -0.38 -4.79
N SER A 6 -5.34 0.70 -5.29
CA SER A 6 -6.80 0.86 -5.27
C SER A 6 -7.23 1.95 -6.23
N GLU A 7 -8.50 1.93 -6.64
CA GLU A 7 -9.14 2.99 -7.41
C GLU A 7 -10.61 3.15 -7.02
N ILE A 8 -11.14 4.36 -7.18
CA ILE A 8 -12.54 4.67 -6.90
C ILE A 8 -13.04 5.76 -7.83
N ILE A 9 -14.32 5.71 -8.18
CA ILE A 9 -14.99 6.74 -8.96
C ILE A 9 -15.91 7.54 -8.03
N ILE A 10 -15.79 8.87 -8.09
CA ILE A 10 -16.74 9.78 -7.47
C ILE A 10 -17.56 10.38 -8.60
N GLU A 11 -18.84 10.03 -8.63
CA GLU A 11 -19.75 10.43 -9.70
C GLU A 11 -20.24 11.88 -9.51
N ASN A 12 -20.59 12.53 -10.62
CA ASN A 12 -21.23 13.85 -10.65
C ASN A 12 -20.39 15.00 -10.03
N ILE A 13 -19.09 14.87 -9.93
CA ILE A 13 -18.17 15.90 -9.44
C ILE A 13 -17.14 16.20 -10.51
N SER A 14 -16.93 17.50 -10.82
CA SER A 14 -15.84 17.93 -11.66
C SER A 14 -14.52 17.99 -10.87
N LYS A 15 -13.41 17.88 -11.58
CA LYS A 15 -12.07 17.93 -11.00
C LYS A 15 -11.80 19.21 -10.20
N ASP A 16 -12.26 20.35 -10.72
CA ASP A 16 -12.07 21.65 -10.07
C ASP A 16 -12.83 21.75 -8.74
N ILE A 17 -14.05 21.23 -8.69
CA ILE A 17 -14.86 21.19 -7.46
C ILE A 17 -14.19 20.26 -6.44
N PHE A 18 -13.73 19.11 -6.89
CA PHE A 18 -13.03 18.16 -6.02
C PHE A 18 -11.76 18.81 -5.43
N LEU A 19 -10.90 19.40 -6.25
CA LEU A 19 -9.67 20.03 -5.80
C LEU A 19 -9.92 21.22 -4.86
N THR A 20 -10.93 22.04 -5.15
CA THR A 20 -11.30 23.15 -4.27
C THR A 20 -11.72 22.68 -2.89
N ASN A 21 -12.55 21.64 -2.82
CA ASN A 21 -12.99 21.07 -1.56
C ASN A 21 -11.86 20.34 -0.83
N TRP A 22 -11.03 19.61 -1.56
CA TRP A 22 -9.84 18.94 -1.01
C TRP A 22 -8.88 19.94 -0.38
N ASN A 23 -8.60 21.05 -1.04
CA ASN A 23 -7.71 22.11 -0.54
C ASN A 23 -8.25 22.78 0.71
N LYS A 24 -9.56 22.96 0.83
CA LYS A 24 -10.18 23.48 2.06
C LYS A 24 -10.02 22.55 3.25
N GLN A 25 -10.03 21.24 3.02
CA GLN A 25 -9.93 20.23 4.08
C GLN A 25 -8.49 19.86 4.45
N ASN A 26 -7.54 20.00 3.52
CA ASN A 26 -6.15 19.58 3.65
C ASN A 26 -5.19 20.73 3.33
N SER A 27 -5.22 21.78 4.16
CA SER A 27 -4.46 23.05 3.96
C SER A 27 -2.94 22.87 3.80
N ASP A 28 -2.36 21.74 4.19
CA ASP A 28 -0.91 21.48 4.18
C ASP A 28 -0.41 20.65 2.99
N SER A 29 -1.25 20.32 2.03
CA SER A 29 -0.84 19.52 0.88
C SER A 29 -0.50 20.40 -0.32
N ILE A 30 0.80 20.50 -0.61
CA ILE A 30 1.32 21.14 -1.83
C ILE A 30 0.96 20.23 -3.01
N TYR A 31 0.17 20.76 -3.95
CA TYR A 31 -0.21 20.07 -5.18
C TYR A 31 0.77 20.43 -6.29
N GLU A 32 1.66 19.52 -6.60
CA GLU A 32 2.34 19.50 -7.88
C GLU A 32 1.61 18.52 -8.80
N ASP A 33 1.11 18.98 -9.93
CA ASP A 33 0.56 18.19 -11.04
C ASP A 33 -0.47 17.11 -10.64
N PHE A 34 -1.52 17.47 -9.90
CA PHE A 34 -2.61 16.54 -9.53
C PHE A 34 -2.19 15.31 -8.70
N PHE A 35 -1.04 15.39 -8.05
CA PHE A 35 -0.51 14.35 -7.20
C PHE A 35 -0.49 14.77 -5.74
N ASN A 36 -1.18 14.04 -4.89
CA ASN A 36 -0.99 14.14 -3.45
C ASN A 36 -0.05 13.02 -3.00
N LYS A 37 1.12 13.37 -2.46
CA LYS A 37 2.07 12.43 -1.87
C LYS A 37 1.83 12.36 -0.37
N PHE A 38 1.61 11.17 0.15
CA PHE A 38 1.37 10.96 1.57
C PHE A 38 1.98 9.64 2.06
N ASN A 39 2.03 9.47 3.37
CA ASN A 39 2.54 8.27 4.01
C ASN A 39 1.37 7.37 4.44
N LEU A 40 1.16 6.24 3.74
CA LEU A 40 0.19 5.24 4.12
C LEU A 40 0.78 4.33 5.19
N LYS A 41 0.22 4.36 6.40
CA LYS A 41 0.59 3.46 7.50
C LYS A 41 -0.19 2.16 7.37
N VAL A 42 0.51 1.08 7.02
CA VAL A 42 -0.07 -0.27 6.89
C VAL A 42 0.25 -1.07 8.14
N PRO A 43 -0.75 -1.49 8.92
CA PRO A 43 -0.52 -2.28 10.11
C PRO A 43 -0.11 -3.71 9.73
N PHE A 44 0.98 -4.17 10.31
CA PHE A 44 1.38 -5.56 10.30
C PHE A 44 1.19 -6.12 11.72
N LYS A 45 0.21 -6.99 11.86
CA LYS A 45 -0.10 -7.60 13.17
C LYS A 45 0.74 -8.87 13.33
N PHE A 46 1.57 -8.89 14.35
CA PHE A 46 2.28 -10.09 14.77
C PHE A 46 1.96 -10.32 16.25
N LYS A 47 1.40 -11.49 16.58
CA LYS A 47 1.12 -12.03 17.92
C LYS A 47 1.21 -11.00 19.07
N GLY A 48 0.22 -10.09 19.18
CA GLY A 48 0.13 -9.11 20.27
C GLY A 48 0.81 -7.76 20.05
N SER A 49 1.61 -7.58 19.00
CA SER A 49 2.20 -6.29 18.60
C SER A 49 1.75 -5.88 17.21
N SER A 50 1.45 -4.60 17.03
CA SER A 50 1.21 -4.03 15.70
C SER A 50 2.38 -3.15 15.29
N VAL A 51 3.10 -3.54 14.26
CA VAL A 51 4.12 -2.72 13.62
C VAL A 51 3.49 -2.02 12.43
N ASN A 52 3.62 -0.71 12.34
CA ASN A 52 3.16 0.04 11.18
C ASN A 52 4.30 0.21 10.18
N ILE A 53 4.12 -0.33 8.98
CA ILE A 53 5.03 -0.08 7.86
C ILE A 53 4.52 1.13 7.09
N VAL A 54 5.38 2.15 6.96
CA VAL A 54 5.05 3.40 6.28
C VAL A 54 5.41 3.28 4.81
N LEU A 55 4.40 3.34 3.94
CA LEU A 55 4.56 3.34 2.49
C LEU A 55 4.41 4.76 1.95
N LYS A 56 5.34 5.19 1.11
CA LYS A 56 5.16 6.40 0.30
C LYS A 56 4.09 6.12 -0.75
N SER A 57 2.99 6.85 -0.68
CA SER A 57 1.84 6.69 -1.56
C SER A 57 1.52 7.99 -2.26
N LYS A 58 0.85 7.90 -3.41
CA LYS A 58 0.38 9.04 -4.19
C LYS A 58 -1.04 8.80 -4.71
N LEU A 59 -1.82 9.85 -4.75
CA LEU A 59 -3.12 9.89 -5.42
C LEU A 59 -2.95 10.49 -6.82
N VAL A 60 -3.62 9.90 -7.79
CA VAL A 60 -3.70 10.38 -9.17
C VAL A 60 -5.17 10.60 -9.49
N LEU A 61 -5.50 11.78 -10.01
CA LEU A 61 -6.86 12.14 -10.41
C LEU A 61 -6.95 12.12 -11.94
N GLU A 62 -7.91 11.37 -12.46
CA GLU A 62 -8.23 11.35 -13.88
C GLU A 62 -9.70 11.72 -14.07
N GLU A 63 -10.00 12.56 -15.05
CA GLU A 63 -11.38 12.84 -15.43
C GLU A 63 -11.96 11.66 -16.21
N ASN A 64 -13.18 11.29 -15.88
CA ASN A 64 -13.95 10.26 -16.57
C ASN A 64 -15.33 10.85 -16.93
N ASN A 65 -15.96 10.32 -17.95
CA ASN A 65 -17.30 10.72 -18.41
C ASN A 65 -18.40 10.66 -17.32
N LYS A 66 -18.16 9.91 -16.25
CA LYS A 66 -19.07 9.76 -15.11
C LYS A 66 -18.70 10.60 -13.88
N GLY A 67 -17.53 11.26 -13.90
CA GLY A 67 -17.01 12.00 -12.75
C GLY A 67 -15.48 11.90 -12.65
N ILE A 68 -14.96 11.79 -11.45
CA ILE A 68 -13.51 11.72 -11.20
C ILE A 68 -13.12 10.30 -10.81
N LEU A 69 -12.11 9.77 -11.49
CA LEU A 69 -11.43 8.53 -11.14
C LEU A 69 -10.21 8.85 -10.28
N ILE A 70 -10.22 8.38 -9.04
CA ILE A 70 -9.09 8.52 -8.10
C ILE A 70 -8.35 7.18 -8.05
N LYS A 71 -7.07 7.21 -8.39
CA LYS A 71 -6.17 6.05 -8.32
C LYS A 71 -5.16 6.25 -7.19
N LEU A 72 -4.99 5.24 -6.35
CA LEU A 72 -3.99 5.23 -5.31
C LEU A 72 -2.83 4.32 -5.70
N TYR A 73 -1.63 4.87 -5.67
CA TYR A 73 -0.38 4.16 -5.93
C TYR A 73 0.47 4.12 -4.67
N SER A 74 1.00 2.96 -4.31
CA SER A 74 1.89 2.80 -3.16
C SER A 74 3.24 2.22 -3.57
N ASN A 75 4.29 2.70 -2.91
CA ASN A 75 5.65 2.17 -3.12
C ASN A 75 5.87 0.97 -2.21
N ILE A 76 5.90 -0.22 -2.81
CA ILE A 76 6.06 -1.51 -2.11
C ILE A 76 7.51 -1.97 -1.98
N THR A 77 8.50 -1.15 -2.34
CA THR A 77 9.92 -1.54 -2.29
C THR A 77 10.35 -1.94 -0.88
N LYS A 78 9.86 -1.23 0.16
CA LYS A 78 10.17 -1.56 1.54
C LYS A 78 9.60 -2.92 1.98
N SER A 79 8.42 -3.29 1.48
CA SER A 79 7.82 -4.59 1.80
C SER A 79 8.56 -5.73 1.11
N LEU A 80 9.01 -5.52 -0.12
CA LEU A 80 9.86 -6.45 -0.84
C LEU A 80 11.20 -6.66 -0.11
N ALA A 81 11.87 -5.56 0.27
CA ALA A 81 13.13 -5.63 1.02
C ALA A 81 12.96 -6.37 2.35
N PHE A 82 11.84 -6.14 3.06
CA PHE A 82 11.55 -6.81 4.32
C PHE A 82 11.28 -8.32 4.11
N SER A 83 10.53 -8.71 3.09
CA SER A 83 10.29 -10.13 2.78
C SER A 83 11.57 -10.87 2.35
N LEU A 84 12.47 -10.19 1.62
CA LEU A 84 13.78 -10.74 1.28
C LEU A 84 14.68 -10.91 2.52
N ALA A 85 14.66 -9.95 3.44
CA ALA A 85 15.39 -10.07 4.71
C ALA A 85 14.91 -11.29 5.53
N ILE A 86 13.60 -11.56 5.55
CA ILE A 86 13.03 -12.76 6.18
C ILE A 86 13.51 -14.03 5.48
N ALA A 87 13.58 -14.03 4.15
CA ALA A 87 14.11 -15.18 3.40
C ALA A 87 15.56 -15.48 3.79
N VAL A 88 16.41 -14.45 3.86
CA VAL A 88 17.82 -14.61 4.28
C VAL A 88 17.93 -15.12 5.70
N LEU A 89 17.20 -14.52 6.66
CA LEU A 89 17.22 -14.97 8.06
C LEU A 89 16.72 -16.40 8.22
N SER A 90 15.64 -16.78 7.54
CA SER A 90 15.12 -18.15 7.59
C SER A 90 16.05 -19.15 6.92
N SER A 91 16.79 -18.76 5.87
CA SER A 91 17.85 -19.58 5.28
C SER A 91 18.97 -19.86 6.28
N LEU A 92 19.44 -18.85 7.00
CA LEU A 92 20.49 -19.00 8.02
C LEU A 92 20.03 -19.93 9.14
N ILE A 93 18.81 -19.79 9.62
CA ILE A 93 18.24 -20.68 10.65
C ILE A 93 18.11 -22.11 10.09
N SER A 94 17.67 -22.27 8.86
CA SER A 94 17.52 -23.61 8.24
C SER A 94 18.84 -24.34 8.08
N ILE A 95 19.96 -23.63 7.84
CA ILE A 95 21.30 -24.24 7.78
C ILE A 95 21.67 -24.87 9.11
N ILE A 96 21.26 -24.28 10.23
CA ILE A 96 21.60 -24.78 11.58
C ILE A 96 20.79 -26.01 11.95
N PHE A 97 19.51 -26.07 11.52
CA PHE A 97 18.57 -27.08 11.99
C PHE A 97 18.28 -28.22 11.00
N TYR A 98 18.52 -28.02 9.70
CA TYR A 98 18.15 -28.97 8.66
C TYR A 98 19.32 -29.33 7.76
N TYR A 99 19.66 -30.62 7.71
CA TYR A 99 20.67 -31.17 6.80
C TYR A 99 20.17 -31.41 5.38
N ASN A 100 18.85 -31.28 5.14
CA ASN A 100 18.27 -31.57 3.82
C ASN A 100 18.19 -30.30 2.96
N ILE A 101 18.87 -30.33 1.82
CA ILE A 101 19.00 -29.18 0.90
C ILE A 101 17.63 -28.69 0.36
N ILE A 102 16.65 -29.60 0.20
CA ILE A 102 15.31 -29.26 -0.27
C ILE A 102 14.61 -28.32 0.73
N PHE A 103 14.68 -28.62 2.02
CA PHE A 103 14.10 -27.78 3.07
C PHE A 103 14.84 -26.45 3.22
N LEU A 104 16.15 -26.44 2.99
CA LEU A 104 17.00 -25.25 3.02
C LEU A 104 16.59 -24.20 2.00
N ILE A 105 16.10 -24.60 0.85
CA ILE A 105 15.68 -23.68 -0.24
C ILE A 105 14.17 -23.42 -0.16
N PHE A 106 13.37 -24.45 0.05
CA PHE A 106 11.91 -24.34 -0.07
C PHE A 106 11.28 -23.53 1.07
N ILE A 107 11.71 -23.74 2.33
CA ILE A 107 11.15 -23.05 3.50
C ILE A 107 11.36 -21.53 3.42
N PRO A 108 12.56 -21.00 3.16
CA PRO A 108 12.78 -19.56 3.03
C PRO A 108 11.94 -18.89 1.93
N ILE A 109 11.84 -19.54 0.78
CA ILE A 109 11.05 -19.05 -0.34
C ILE A 109 9.57 -18.99 0.04
N LEU A 110 9.04 -20.05 0.63
CA LEU A 110 7.65 -20.13 1.07
C LEU A 110 7.32 -19.06 2.12
N LEU A 111 8.17 -18.91 3.14
CA LEU A 111 8.00 -17.89 4.17
C LEU A 111 8.03 -16.49 3.59
N SER A 112 9.00 -16.18 2.73
CA SER A 112 9.10 -14.87 2.06
C SER A 112 7.84 -14.57 1.25
N PHE A 113 7.32 -15.55 0.52
CA PHE A 113 6.10 -15.41 -0.27
C PHE A 113 4.87 -15.15 0.63
N ILE A 114 4.70 -15.90 1.71
CA ILE A 114 3.59 -15.72 2.66
C ILE A 114 3.63 -14.31 3.27
N PHE A 115 4.81 -13.85 3.71
CA PHE A 115 4.97 -12.52 4.28
C PHE A 115 4.65 -11.43 3.27
N PHE A 116 5.17 -11.57 2.04
CA PHE A 116 4.89 -10.59 0.98
C PHE A 116 3.40 -10.56 0.62
N ALA A 117 2.76 -11.72 0.44
CA ALA A 117 1.35 -11.82 0.11
C ALA A 117 0.46 -11.20 1.21
N THR A 118 0.75 -11.50 2.49
CA THR A 118 0.02 -10.94 3.64
C THR A 118 0.18 -9.43 3.70
N PHE A 119 1.40 -8.94 3.50
CA PHE A 119 1.67 -7.50 3.52
C PHE A 119 0.97 -6.79 2.36
N TYR A 120 1.06 -7.35 1.16
CA TYR A 120 0.39 -6.80 -0.03
C TYR A 120 -1.12 -6.76 0.15
N TRP A 121 -1.73 -7.82 0.67
CA TRP A 121 -3.15 -7.87 1.01
C TRP A 121 -3.58 -6.79 2.01
N ASN A 122 -2.80 -6.59 3.08
CA ASN A 122 -3.05 -5.53 4.05
C ASN A 122 -2.93 -4.14 3.42
N THR A 123 -2.00 -3.97 2.49
CA THR A 123 -1.84 -2.72 1.73
C THR A 123 -3.07 -2.44 0.88
N LEU A 124 -3.59 -3.43 0.15
CA LEU A 124 -4.81 -3.28 -0.66
C LEU A 124 -6.01 -2.88 0.21
N LYS A 125 -6.27 -3.61 1.30
CA LYS A 125 -7.37 -3.30 2.23
C LYS A 125 -7.26 -1.89 2.83
N LYS A 126 -6.05 -1.47 3.18
CA LYS A 126 -5.83 -0.13 3.75
C LYS A 126 -6.02 0.96 2.71
N SER A 127 -5.58 0.72 1.48
CA SER A 127 -5.76 1.62 0.34
C SER A 127 -7.24 1.80 0.00
N GLU A 128 -7.99 0.72 -0.06
CA GLU A 128 -9.43 0.74 -0.30
C GLU A 128 -10.18 1.50 0.81
N LYS A 129 -9.88 1.21 2.08
CA LYS A 129 -10.47 1.93 3.21
C LYS A 129 -10.17 3.43 3.17
N TYR A 130 -8.96 3.81 2.74
CA TYR A 130 -8.58 5.20 2.59
C TYR A 130 -9.38 5.90 1.48
N LEU A 131 -9.52 5.27 0.31
CA LEU A 131 -10.32 5.82 -0.79
C LEU A 131 -11.81 5.90 -0.45
N ASN A 132 -12.37 4.89 0.22
CA ASN A 132 -13.77 4.92 0.67
C ASN A 132 -14.02 6.09 1.64
N LYS A 133 -13.09 6.36 2.55
CA LYS A 133 -13.20 7.54 3.43
C LYS A 133 -13.18 8.86 2.64
N ILE A 134 -12.37 8.94 1.57
CA ILE A 134 -12.41 10.11 0.68
C ILE A 134 -13.79 10.20 0.04
N LYS A 135 -14.33 9.11 -0.50
CA LYS A 135 -15.64 9.10 -1.15
C LYS A 135 -16.75 9.57 -0.19
N GLU A 136 -16.77 9.06 1.04
CA GLU A 136 -17.76 9.45 2.08
C GLU A 136 -17.79 10.95 2.36
N ASN A 137 -16.65 11.64 2.21
CA ASN A 137 -16.58 13.09 2.41
C ASN A 137 -17.17 13.91 1.24
N TYR A 138 -17.50 13.27 0.11
CA TYR A 138 -18.00 13.93 -1.12
C TYR A 138 -19.39 13.45 -1.55
N ILE A 139 -19.96 12.51 -0.83
CA ILE A 139 -21.36 12.10 -0.97
C ILE A 139 -22.21 12.77 0.11
#